data_c43df4d7dc37ae8f77f4699a559099d3
#
_entry.id   c43df4d7dc37ae8f77f4699a559099d3
#
_cell.length_a   1.000
_cell.length_b   1.000
_cell.length_c   1.000
_cell.angle_alpha   90.00
_cell.angle_beta   90.00
_cell.angle_gamma   90.00
#
_symmetry.space_group_name_H-M   'P 1'
#
loop_
_entity.id
_entity.type
_entity.pdbx_description
1 polymer ?
#
loop_
_entity_poly.entity_id
_entity_poly.type
_entity_poly.pdbx_seq_one_letter_code
_entity_poly.pdbx_strand_id
1 'polypeptide(L)'
;MKLSRPHNLRHRLRTAAAREALGRAGPILDRTIIALDYPPSAANLPRYAAPHPKLAELVKSGEARYRRTLATIGDYAEDLAGIEVRGADPTQPSWINGFLPGLDGASIYALLRSLAPERYVEVGSGNSTRFAHRAKADGGLSTTITSIDPAPRAEVSALCDIGVRKPLESLDLSLWADVKPGDMIFIDGSHRVFMNSDVVAFFLDVLPSLPAGVLVGVHDVYLPYDYPQDIADRYYSEQYVLAAYLLGGAGVEIVLPAHYVFMNMRAELDALWAKSPRFAEIEHHGVAFWLQT
;
A
#
# COMPACT_ATOMS: atom_id res chain seq x y z
N MET A 1 -33.77 -13.33 -31.30
CA MET A 1 -32.38 -13.47 -31.71
C MET A 1 -31.97 -12.23 -32.51
N LYS A 2 -31.35 -11.23 -31.88
CA LYS A 2 -30.95 -10.00 -32.58
C LYS A 2 -29.62 -10.24 -33.29
N LEU A 3 -29.66 -10.23 -34.63
CA LEU A 3 -28.48 -10.31 -35.48
C LEU A 3 -27.53 -9.13 -35.15
N SER A 4 -26.30 -9.45 -34.74
CA SER A 4 -25.26 -8.47 -34.48
C SER A 4 -24.89 -7.72 -35.74
N ARG A 5 -24.90 -6.36 -35.69
CA ARG A 5 -24.56 -5.49 -36.82
C ARG A 5 -23.14 -5.77 -37.32
N PRO A 6 -22.89 -5.73 -38.64
CA PRO A 6 -21.55 -6.07 -39.25
C PRO A 6 -20.40 -5.17 -38.76
N HIS A 7 -20.67 -4.01 -38.22
CA HIS A 7 -19.67 -3.11 -37.62
C HIS A 7 -18.96 -3.72 -36.40
N ASN A 8 -19.67 -4.58 -35.63
CA ASN A 8 -19.12 -5.21 -34.44
C ASN A 8 -18.13 -6.35 -34.74
N LEU A 9 -18.28 -7.03 -35.88
CA LEU A 9 -17.40 -8.16 -36.23
C LEU A 9 -16.02 -7.67 -36.67
N ARG A 10 -15.95 -6.61 -37.51
CA ARG A 10 -14.67 -6.03 -37.94
C ARG A 10 -13.87 -5.42 -36.77
N HIS A 11 -14.57 -4.79 -35.85
CA HIS A 11 -13.94 -4.25 -34.63
C HIS A 11 -13.37 -5.38 -33.76
N ARG A 12 -14.15 -6.44 -33.53
CA ARG A 12 -13.71 -7.63 -32.76
C ARG A 12 -12.50 -8.32 -33.39
N LEU A 13 -12.48 -8.47 -34.69
CA LEU A 13 -11.35 -9.10 -35.42
C LEU A 13 -10.09 -8.24 -35.35
N ARG A 14 -10.21 -6.91 -35.50
CA ARG A 14 -9.07 -5.99 -35.35
C ARG A 14 -8.52 -6.01 -33.92
N THR A 15 -9.38 -6.03 -32.92
CA THR A 15 -8.99 -6.10 -31.50
C THR A 15 -8.33 -7.44 -31.17
N ALA A 16 -8.82 -8.55 -31.73
CA ALA A 16 -8.22 -9.88 -31.55
C ALA A 16 -6.81 -9.95 -32.19
N ALA A 17 -6.66 -9.48 -33.44
CA ALA A 17 -5.37 -9.43 -34.09
C ALA A 17 -4.35 -8.52 -33.39
N ALA A 18 -4.80 -7.37 -32.89
CA ALA A 18 -3.97 -6.48 -32.11
C ALA A 18 -3.53 -7.13 -30.78
N ARG A 19 -4.44 -7.80 -30.07
CA ARG A 19 -4.12 -8.54 -28.84
C ARG A 19 -3.11 -9.64 -29.09
N GLU A 20 -3.25 -10.40 -30.20
CA GLU A 20 -2.31 -11.44 -30.55
C GLU A 20 -0.92 -10.89 -30.89
N ALA A 21 -0.85 -9.80 -31.67
CA ALA A 21 0.41 -9.14 -32.00
C ALA A 21 1.11 -8.56 -30.74
N LEU A 22 0.36 -7.92 -29.85
CA LEU A 22 0.88 -7.38 -28.60
C LEU A 22 1.29 -8.50 -27.64
N GLY A 23 0.56 -9.60 -27.57
CA GLY A 23 0.92 -10.79 -26.79
C GLY A 23 2.26 -11.40 -27.23
N ARG A 24 2.58 -11.34 -28.51
CA ARG A 24 3.89 -11.77 -29.05
C ARG A 24 5.01 -10.77 -28.73
N ALA A 25 4.70 -9.49 -28.62
CA ALA A 25 5.69 -8.45 -28.28
C ALA A 25 6.01 -8.40 -26.78
N GLY A 26 5.07 -8.78 -25.91
CA GLY A 26 5.24 -8.73 -24.46
C GLY A 26 6.50 -9.42 -23.95
N PRO A 27 6.79 -10.68 -24.30
CA PRO A 27 8.00 -11.38 -23.88
C PRO A 27 9.30 -10.73 -24.38
N ILE A 28 9.27 -10.09 -25.56
CA ILE A 28 10.43 -9.38 -26.12
C ILE A 28 10.74 -8.13 -25.32
N LEU A 29 9.72 -7.49 -24.78
CA LEU A 29 9.82 -6.26 -23.98
C LEU A 29 9.90 -6.53 -22.48
N ASP A 30 9.85 -7.79 -22.07
CA ASP A 30 9.68 -8.19 -20.65
C ASP A 30 8.52 -7.43 -19.98
N ARG A 31 7.38 -7.33 -20.68
CA ARG A 31 6.20 -6.58 -20.27
C ARG A 31 4.91 -7.34 -20.59
N THR A 32 3.93 -7.21 -19.72
CA THR A 32 2.55 -7.57 -20.06
C THR A 32 1.89 -6.40 -20.78
N ILE A 33 1.42 -6.64 -22.00
CA ILE A 33 0.77 -5.63 -22.82
C ILE A 33 -0.74 -5.94 -22.89
N ILE A 34 -1.55 -4.96 -22.49
CA ILE A 34 -3.01 -5.06 -22.50
C ILE A 34 -3.57 -4.10 -23.53
N ALA A 35 -4.28 -4.62 -24.54
CA ALA A 35 -5.02 -3.81 -25.49
C ALA A 35 -6.45 -3.57 -25.00
N LEU A 36 -6.77 -2.32 -24.72
CA LEU A 36 -8.12 -1.91 -24.35
C LEU A 36 -8.87 -1.41 -25.58
N ASP A 37 -10.12 -1.83 -25.73
CA ASP A 37 -11.01 -1.37 -26.79
C ASP A 37 -11.70 -0.04 -26.43
N TYR A 38 -11.67 0.31 -25.15
CA TYR A 38 -12.11 1.60 -24.62
C TYR A 38 -11.03 2.12 -23.65
N PRO A 39 -10.05 2.88 -24.15
CA PRO A 39 -8.95 3.35 -23.32
C PRO A 39 -9.44 4.40 -22.33
N PRO A 40 -8.97 4.38 -21.09
CA PRO A 40 -9.21 5.47 -20.17
C PRO A 40 -8.58 6.75 -20.70
N SER A 41 -9.24 7.89 -20.47
CA SER A 41 -8.68 9.18 -20.85
C SER A 41 -7.62 9.60 -19.82
N ALA A 42 -6.36 9.49 -20.19
CA ALA A 42 -5.27 10.04 -19.38
C ALA A 42 -5.17 11.58 -19.44
N ALA A 43 -5.90 12.20 -20.38
CA ALA A 43 -5.81 13.66 -20.64
C ALA A 43 -6.45 14.52 -19.52
N ASN A 44 -7.24 13.94 -18.64
CA ASN A 44 -8.00 14.66 -17.61
C ASN A 44 -7.66 14.18 -16.18
N LEU A 45 -6.49 13.63 -15.99
CA LEU A 45 -6.00 13.28 -14.66
C LEU A 45 -5.19 14.46 -14.06
N PRO A 46 -5.28 14.67 -12.75
CA PRO A 46 -6.16 14.00 -11.81
C PRO A 46 -7.63 14.42 -11.99
N ARG A 47 -8.53 13.46 -11.82
CA ARG A 47 -9.99 13.69 -11.91
C ARG A 47 -10.47 14.71 -10.87
N TYR A 48 -9.82 14.70 -9.72
CA TYR A 48 -10.09 15.60 -8.62
C TYR A 48 -8.86 16.46 -8.35
N ALA A 49 -8.84 17.67 -8.88
CA ALA A 49 -7.85 18.68 -8.48
C ALA A 49 -8.02 19.11 -7.02
N ALA A 50 -9.21 18.88 -6.44
CA ALA A 50 -9.53 19.01 -5.03
C ALA A 50 -9.91 17.64 -4.46
N PRO A 51 -9.83 17.43 -3.13
CA PRO A 51 -10.21 16.17 -2.51
C PRO A 51 -11.67 15.83 -2.77
N HIS A 52 -11.96 14.54 -2.94
CA HIS A 52 -13.34 14.05 -3.12
C HIS A 52 -14.19 14.41 -1.88
N PRO A 53 -15.32 15.17 -2.02
CA PRO A 53 -15.99 15.78 -0.88
C PRO A 53 -16.37 14.81 0.24
N LYS A 54 -17.04 13.70 -0.08
CA LYS A 54 -17.48 12.71 0.91
C LYS A 54 -16.31 11.97 1.56
N LEU A 55 -15.26 11.68 0.79
CA LEU A 55 -14.05 11.06 1.37
C LEU A 55 -13.30 12.06 2.24
N ALA A 56 -13.25 13.32 1.87
CA ALA A 56 -12.63 14.36 2.68
C ALA A 56 -13.33 14.51 4.05
N GLU A 57 -14.65 14.48 4.05
CA GLU A 57 -15.47 14.52 5.27
C GLU A 57 -15.19 13.30 6.17
N LEU A 58 -15.20 12.10 5.56
CA LEU A 58 -14.92 10.85 6.26
C LEU A 58 -13.50 10.83 6.86
N VAL A 59 -12.49 11.17 6.06
CA VAL A 59 -11.10 11.18 6.53
C VAL A 59 -10.89 12.26 7.58
N LYS A 60 -11.44 13.47 7.41
CA LYS A 60 -11.33 14.56 8.37
C LYS A 60 -11.90 14.20 9.74
N SER A 61 -12.94 13.39 9.80
CA SER A 61 -13.57 12.98 11.07
C SER A 61 -12.61 12.22 12.00
N GLY A 62 -11.55 11.62 11.46
CA GLY A 62 -10.55 10.86 12.21
C GLY A 62 -9.35 11.64 12.74
N GLU A 63 -9.24 12.97 12.52
CA GLU A 63 -8.04 13.75 12.86
C GLU A 63 -7.56 13.59 14.30
N ALA A 64 -8.48 13.48 15.27
CA ALA A 64 -8.11 13.26 16.67
C ALA A 64 -7.35 11.92 16.87
N ARG A 65 -7.69 10.90 16.08
CA ARG A 65 -6.98 9.62 16.08
C ARG A 65 -5.62 9.77 15.43
N TYR A 66 -5.53 10.43 14.29
CA TYR A 66 -4.26 10.65 13.57
C TYR A 66 -3.25 11.38 14.44
N ARG A 67 -3.69 12.38 15.26
CA ARG A 67 -2.83 13.02 16.26
C ARG A 67 -2.28 12.04 17.29
N ARG A 68 -3.10 11.10 17.76
CA ARG A 68 -2.63 10.05 18.69
C ARG A 68 -1.62 9.13 18.00
N THR A 69 -1.88 8.72 16.76
CA THR A 69 -0.94 7.88 16.00
C THR A 69 0.37 8.61 15.74
N LEU A 70 0.34 9.90 15.38
CA LEU A 70 1.56 10.72 15.25
C LEU A 70 2.31 10.86 16.57
N ALA A 71 1.59 11.00 17.70
CA ALA A 71 2.22 11.00 19.02
C ALA A 71 2.92 9.66 19.31
N THR A 72 2.25 8.53 19.03
CA THR A 72 2.86 7.20 19.13
C THR A 72 4.12 7.07 18.27
N ILE A 73 4.10 7.56 17.02
CA ILE A 73 5.31 7.59 16.18
C ILE A 73 6.40 8.43 16.85
N GLY A 74 6.01 9.56 17.42
CA GLY A 74 6.92 10.46 18.13
C GLY A 74 7.54 9.89 19.40
N ASP A 75 6.92 8.89 20.03
CA ASP A 75 7.49 8.19 21.19
C ASP A 75 8.73 7.35 20.83
N TYR A 76 8.88 6.99 19.54
CA TYR A 76 10.03 6.25 19.00
C TYR A 76 11.02 7.14 18.23
N ALA A 77 10.96 8.46 18.42
CA ALA A 77 11.78 9.40 17.64
C ALA A 77 13.30 9.16 17.79
N GLU A 78 13.76 8.74 18.97
CA GLU A 78 15.19 8.43 19.22
C GLU A 78 15.61 7.19 18.44
N ASP A 79 14.84 6.11 18.47
CA ASP A 79 15.09 4.89 17.74
C ASP A 79 15.09 5.15 16.22
N LEU A 80 14.06 5.86 15.74
CA LEU A 80 13.93 6.26 14.35
C LEU A 80 15.09 7.16 13.87
N ALA A 81 15.58 8.04 14.73
CA ALA A 81 16.75 8.87 14.43
C ALA A 81 18.05 8.04 14.33
N GLY A 82 18.06 6.83 14.87
CA GLY A 82 19.15 5.87 14.72
C GLY A 82 19.22 5.20 13.34
N ILE A 83 18.17 5.32 12.52
CA ILE A 83 18.16 4.78 11.14
C ILE A 83 18.98 5.69 10.22
N GLU A 84 19.80 5.08 9.36
CA GLU A 84 20.65 5.83 8.43
C GLU A 84 19.82 6.58 7.38
N VAL A 85 20.22 7.80 7.05
CA VAL A 85 19.58 8.57 5.98
C VAL A 85 19.80 7.88 4.63
N ARG A 86 21.04 7.43 4.37
CA ARG A 86 21.43 6.66 3.17
C ARG A 86 22.30 5.49 3.62
N GLY A 87 21.71 4.35 3.78
CA GLY A 87 22.40 3.12 4.22
C GLY A 87 23.01 2.37 3.04
N ALA A 88 24.18 1.76 3.30
CA ALA A 88 24.83 0.86 2.35
C ALA A 88 24.46 -0.62 2.61
N ASP A 89 24.02 -0.95 3.82
CA ASP A 89 23.62 -2.32 4.16
C ASP A 89 22.23 -2.64 3.59
N PRO A 90 22.11 -3.58 2.63
CA PRO A 90 20.85 -3.90 2.00
C PRO A 90 19.85 -4.62 2.93
N THR A 91 20.27 -5.00 4.12
CA THR A 91 19.41 -5.63 5.14
C THR A 91 18.81 -4.62 6.10
N GLN A 92 19.37 -3.41 6.18
CA GLN A 92 18.92 -2.35 7.07
C GLN A 92 18.00 -1.37 6.36
N PRO A 93 17.03 -0.76 7.07
CA PRO A 93 16.27 0.35 6.51
C PRO A 93 17.13 1.58 6.31
N SER A 94 16.79 2.39 5.32
CA SER A 94 17.32 3.74 5.16
C SER A 94 16.20 4.70 4.78
N TRP A 95 16.32 5.96 5.17
CA TRP A 95 15.27 6.95 4.93
C TRP A 95 15.13 7.33 3.47
N ILE A 96 16.25 7.50 2.76
CA ILE A 96 16.24 7.81 1.33
C ILE A 96 16.47 6.52 0.55
N ASN A 97 15.38 5.89 0.17
CA ASN A 97 15.39 4.57 -0.46
C ASN A 97 14.65 4.54 -1.83
N GLY A 98 13.97 5.65 -2.19
CA GLY A 98 13.31 5.83 -3.50
C GLY A 98 11.96 5.15 -3.67
N PHE A 99 11.42 4.47 -2.64
CA PHE A 99 10.17 3.72 -2.72
C PHE A 99 9.24 3.97 -1.53
N LEU A 100 9.77 4.03 -0.31
CA LEU A 100 8.99 4.16 0.90
C LEU A 100 9.28 5.50 1.56
N PRO A 101 8.36 6.46 1.53
CA PRO A 101 8.50 7.78 2.18
C PRO A 101 8.69 7.69 3.69
N GLY A 102 9.23 8.76 4.28
CA GLY A 102 9.63 8.78 5.69
C GLY A 102 8.49 8.52 6.65
N LEU A 103 7.30 9.12 6.44
CA LEU A 103 6.15 8.88 7.33
C LEU A 103 5.65 7.43 7.25
N ASP A 104 5.78 6.78 6.10
CA ASP A 104 5.37 5.39 5.94
C ASP A 104 6.32 4.45 6.68
N GLY A 105 7.63 4.62 6.50
CA GLY A 105 8.63 3.87 7.26
C GLY A 105 8.50 4.06 8.78
N ALA A 106 8.32 5.31 9.22
CA ALA A 106 8.11 5.65 10.63
C ALA A 106 6.82 5.03 11.19
N SER A 107 5.74 5.01 10.40
CA SER A 107 4.45 4.42 10.83
C SER A 107 4.56 2.90 10.96
N ILE A 108 5.18 2.19 10.00
CA ILE A 108 5.42 0.75 10.09
C ILE A 108 6.22 0.44 11.37
N TYR A 109 7.34 1.13 11.57
CA TYR A 109 8.20 0.93 12.72
C TYR A 109 7.45 1.14 14.05
N ALA A 110 6.82 2.30 14.22
CA ALA A 110 6.20 2.69 15.48
C ALA A 110 4.94 1.88 15.80
N LEU A 111 4.10 1.60 14.80
CA LEU A 111 2.90 0.80 14.99
C LEU A 111 3.26 -0.65 15.36
N LEU A 112 4.25 -1.24 14.70
CA LEU A 112 4.73 -2.58 15.04
C LEU A 112 5.32 -2.63 16.46
N ARG A 113 6.14 -1.64 16.84
CA ARG A 113 6.70 -1.51 18.20
C ARG A 113 5.63 -1.34 19.26
N SER A 114 4.64 -0.49 18.98
CA SER A 114 3.58 -0.16 19.95
C SER A 114 2.57 -1.29 20.13
N LEU A 115 2.19 -1.96 19.04
CA LEU A 115 1.20 -3.05 19.06
C LEU A 115 1.80 -4.38 19.49
N ALA A 116 3.10 -4.61 19.22
CA ALA A 116 3.79 -5.88 19.43
C ALA A 116 2.95 -7.07 18.90
N PRO A 117 2.51 -7.05 17.61
CA PRO A 117 1.60 -8.04 17.07
C PRO A 117 2.21 -9.45 17.13
N GLU A 118 1.38 -10.49 17.24
CA GLU A 118 1.85 -11.88 17.08
C GLU A 118 2.34 -12.11 15.66
N ARG A 119 1.64 -11.51 14.66
CA ARG A 119 1.98 -11.62 13.24
C ARG A 119 2.02 -10.26 12.55
N TYR A 120 3.04 -10.09 11.73
CA TYR A 120 3.11 -9.07 10.68
C TYR A 120 3.13 -9.78 9.34
N VAL A 121 2.08 -9.59 8.53
CA VAL A 121 1.98 -10.18 7.20
C VAL A 121 2.10 -9.09 6.15
N GLU A 122 3.02 -9.26 5.20
CA GLU A 122 3.27 -8.30 4.14
C GLU A 122 3.04 -8.94 2.77
N VAL A 123 2.28 -8.24 1.91
CA VAL A 123 2.11 -8.57 0.49
C VAL A 123 2.97 -7.62 -0.32
N GLY A 124 3.94 -8.18 -1.06
CA GLY A 124 5.08 -7.42 -1.58
C GLY A 124 6.14 -7.19 -0.51
N SER A 125 7.41 -7.32 -0.85
CA SER A 125 8.49 -7.18 0.13
C SER A 125 9.58 -6.22 -0.33
N GLY A 126 10.07 -5.40 0.60
CA GLY A 126 11.02 -4.37 0.22
C GLY A 126 11.57 -3.54 1.38
N ASN A 127 11.47 -2.23 1.23
CA ASN A 127 11.91 -1.31 2.29
C ASN A 127 10.99 -1.38 3.52
N SER A 128 9.70 -1.58 3.34
CA SER A 128 8.71 -1.82 4.39
C SER A 128 9.11 -2.99 5.29
N THR A 129 9.52 -4.12 4.70
CA THR A 129 10.04 -5.29 5.43
C THR A 129 11.25 -4.95 6.29
N ARG A 130 12.17 -4.11 5.79
CA ARG A 130 13.35 -3.67 6.55
C ARG A 130 12.97 -2.85 7.77
N PHE A 131 12.00 -1.93 7.66
CA PHE A 131 11.48 -1.18 8.79
C PHE A 131 10.76 -2.09 9.80
N ALA A 132 9.97 -3.05 9.33
CA ALA A 132 9.31 -4.03 10.20
C ALA A 132 10.31 -4.92 10.93
N HIS A 133 11.32 -5.45 10.24
CA HIS A 133 12.39 -6.25 10.83
C HIS A 133 13.21 -5.45 11.87
N ARG A 134 13.54 -4.20 11.54
CA ARG A 134 14.24 -3.31 12.47
C ARG A 134 13.40 -3.02 13.71
N ALA A 135 12.12 -2.76 13.56
CA ALA A 135 11.20 -2.57 14.68
C ALA A 135 11.12 -3.80 15.59
N LYS A 136 11.02 -5.00 14.98
CA LYS A 136 11.06 -6.28 15.71
C LYS A 136 12.35 -6.44 16.52
N ALA A 137 13.50 -6.16 15.90
CA ALA A 137 14.81 -6.31 16.53
C ALA A 137 14.99 -5.31 17.69
N ASP A 138 14.72 -4.01 17.46
CA ASP A 138 14.88 -2.96 18.47
C ASP A 138 13.91 -3.16 19.66
N GLY A 139 12.73 -3.74 19.40
CA GLY A 139 11.73 -4.05 20.42
C GLY A 139 11.94 -5.38 21.15
N GLY A 140 12.84 -6.24 20.68
CA GLY A 140 12.96 -7.62 21.17
C GLY A 140 11.64 -8.39 21.02
N LEU A 141 10.88 -8.13 19.93
CA LEU A 141 9.53 -8.66 19.76
C LEU A 141 9.56 -10.10 19.24
N SER A 142 8.60 -10.90 19.68
CA SER A 142 8.37 -12.26 19.18
C SER A 142 7.53 -12.31 17.90
N THR A 143 7.21 -11.17 17.32
CA THR A 143 6.42 -11.04 16.09
C THR A 143 6.96 -11.92 14.97
N THR A 144 6.10 -12.73 14.35
CA THR A 144 6.43 -13.49 13.15
C THR A 144 6.22 -12.62 11.92
N ILE A 145 7.28 -12.35 11.16
CA ILE A 145 7.23 -11.62 9.89
C ILE A 145 7.00 -12.61 8.75
N THR A 146 5.86 -12.51 8.09
CA THR A 146 5.51 -13.30 6.91
C THR A 146 5.51 -12.41 5.67
N SER A 147 6.27 -12.78 4.63
CA SER A 147 6.26 -12.11 3.33
C SER A 147 5.57 -12.97 2.29
N ILE A 148 4.61 -12.40 1.58
CA ILE A 148 3.94 -12.98 0.40
C ILE A 148 4.41 -12.20 -0.82
N ASP A 149 5.36 -12.76 -1.57
CA ASP A 149 5.98 -12.09 -2.72
C ASP A 149 6.44 -13.15 -3.73
N PRO A 150 5.99 -13.11 -4.99
CA PRO A 150 6.41 -14.10 -5.99
C PRO A 150 7.89 -14.00 -6.36
N ALA A 151 8.52 -12.82 -6.18
CA ALA A 151 9.90 -12.58 -6.59
C ALA A 151 10.68 -11.68 -5.61
N PRO A 152 10.74 -12.04 -4.32
CA PRO A 152 11.41 -11.21 -3.32
C PRO A 152 12.91 -11.12 -3.58
N ARG A 153 13.51 -9.96 -3.28
CA ARG A 153 14.97 -9.84 -3.27
C ARG A 153 15.56 -10.72 -2.16
N ALA A 154 16.70 -11.36 -2.45
CA ALA A 154 17.30 -12.34 -1.54
C ALA A 154 17.60 -11.77 -0.14
N GLU A 155 18.13 -10.54 -0.09
CA GLU A 155 18.47 -9.84 1.15
C GLU A 155 17.24 -9.50 1.98
N VAL A 156 16.09 -9.20 1.34
CA VAL A 156 14.82 -8.93 2.03
C VAL A 156 14.18 -10.22 2.50
N SER A 157 14.23 -11.26 1.67
CA SER A 157 13.71 -12.59 2.02
C SER A 157 14.36 -13.17 3.27
N ALA A 158 15.64 -12.85 3.52
CA ALA A 158 16.36 -13.29 4.70
C ALA A 158 15.90 -12.61 6.01
N LEU A 159 15.15 -11.51 5.92
CA LEU A 159 14.60 -10.77 7.08
C LEU A 159 13.25 -11.32 7.54
N CYS A 160 12.63 -12.19 6.76
CA CYS A 160 11.32 -12.76 7.05
C CYS A 160 11.47 -14.12 7.75
N ASP A 161 10.61 -14.36 8.73
CA ASP A 161 10.53 -15.68 9.41
C ASP A 161 9.85 -16.70 8.47
N ILE A 162 8.87 -16.26 7.67
CA ILE A 162 8.13 -17.07 6.70
C ILE A 162 8.11 -16.36 5.34
N GLY A 163 8.57 -17.05 4.29
CA GLY A 163 8.53 -16.56 2.91
C GLY A 163 7.59 -17.38 2.03
N VAL A 164 6.52 -16.79 1.53
CA VAL A 164 5.57 -17.39 0.58
C VAL A 164 5.87 -16.86 -0.82
N ARG A 165 6.60 -17.63 -1.63
CA ARG A 165 7.02 -17.25 -2.98
C ARG A 165 5.94 -17.55 -4.01
N LYS A 166 4.79 -16.91 -3.85
CA LYS A 166 3.63 -17.01 -4.74
C LYS A 166 2.90 -15.66 -4.79
N PRO A 167 2.23 -15.34 -5.89
CA PRO A 167 1.36 -14.18 -5.95
C PRO A 167 0.14 -14.41 -5.04
N LEU A 168 -0.34 -13.32 -4.40
CA LEU A 168 -1.44 -13.36 -3.43
C LEU A 168 -2.70 -14.05 -3.97
N GLU A 169 -3.07 -13.72 -5.20
CA GLU A 169 -4.27 -14.23 -5.88
C GLU A 169 -4.24 -15.74 -6.17
N SER A 170 -3.10 -16.39 -5.99
CA SER A 170 -2.96 -17.85 -6.12
C SER A 170 -3.02 -18.60 -4.79
N LEU A 171 -3.16 -17.88 -3.69
CA LEU A 171 -3.14 -18.47 -2.36
C LEU A 171 -4.54 -18.83 -1.88
N ASP A 172 -4.61 -19.88 -1.08
CA ASP A 172 -5.83 -20.26 -0.39
C ASP A 172 -6.11 -19.32 0.81
N LEU A 173 -7.37 -19.02 1.05
CA LEU A 173 -7.80 -18.17 2.18
C LEU A 173 -7.45 -18.76 3.55
N SER A 174 -7.15 -20.05 3.64
CA SER A 174 -6.68 -20.67 4.87
C SER A 174 -5.41 -20.07 5.45
N LEU A 175 -4.59 -19.41 4.62
CA LEU A 175 -3.40 -18.65 5.08
C LEU A 175 -3.79 -17.54 6.08
N TRP A 176 -4.99 -16.99 5.94
CA TRP A 176 -5.49 -15.89 6.76
C TRP A 176 -6.33 -16.36 7.97
N ALA A 177 -6.62 -17.67 8.05
CA ALA A 177 -7.45 -18.22 9.12
C ALA A 177 -6.86 -18.06 10.53
N ASP A 178 -5.55 -17.93 10.62
CA ASP A 178 -4.85 -17.75 11.89
C ASP A 178 -4.63 -16.29 12.28
N VAL A 179 -5.06 -15.33 11.43
CA VAL A 179 -4.97 -13.89 11.75
C VAL A 179 -5.94 -13.55 12.89
N LYS A 180 -5.45 -12.80 13.87
CA LYS A 180 -6.16 -12.47 15.10
C LYS A 180 -6.28 -10.96 15.30
N PRO A 181 -7.21 -10.50 16.15
CA PRO A 181 -7.20 -9.12 16.64
C PRO A 181 -5.83 -8.74 17.19
N GLY A 182 -5.32 -7.57 16.79
CA GLY A 182 -4.01 -7.08 17.15
C GLY A 182 -2.89 -7.45 16.17
N ASP A 183 -3.13 -8.36 15.22
CA ASP A 183 -2.18 -8.61 14.13
C ASP A 183 -2.11 -7.43 13.15
N MET A 184 -1.02 -7.37 12.40
CA MET A 184 -0.73 -6.27 11.48
C MET A 184 -0.49 -6.80 10.07
N ILE A 185 -1.13 -6.18 9.08
CA ILE A 185 -1.01 -6.54 7.67
C ILE A 185 -0.58 -5.29 6.88
N PHE A 186 0.33 -5.45 5.93
CA PHE A 186 0.75 -4.37 5.04
C PHE A 186 0.70 -4.83 3.58
N ILE A 187 0.04 -4.03 2.73
CA ILE A 187 -0.16 -4.34 1.31
C ILE A 187 0.59 -3.31 0.46
N ASP A 188 1.57 -3.79 -0.28
CA ASP A 188 2.37 -3.02 -1.23
C ASP A 188 2.59 -3.89 -2.49
N GLY A 189 1.53 -4.07 -3.25
CA GLY A 189 1.46 -5.03 -4.34
C GLY A 189 1.53 -4.41 -5.74
N SER A 190 0.67 -4.88 -6.66
CA SER A 190 0.62 -4.37 -8.04
C SER A 190 -0.07 -3.02 -8.19
N HIS A 191 -0.87 -2.61 -7.21
CA HIS A 191 -1.72 -1.41 -7.18
C HIS A 191 -2.75 -1.32 -8.32
N ARG A 192 -3.04 -2.41 -9.02
CA ARG A 192 -3.93 -2.42 -10.18
C ARG A 192 -5.12 -3.34 -9.99
N VAL A 193 -6.30 -2.79 -10.24
CA VAL A 193 -7.55 -3.54 -10.21
C VAL A 193 -7.78 -4.19 -11.57
N PHE A 194 -7.29 -5.41 -11.72
CA PHE A 194 -7.58 -6.28 -12.84
C PHE A 194 -8.22 -7.57 -12.36
N MET A 195 -8.85 -8.30 -13.27
CA MET A 195 -9.36 -9.65 -13.00
C MET A 195 -8.23 -10.53 -12.48
N ASN A 196 -8.47 -11.20 -11.36
CA ASN A 196 -7.48 -12.06 -10.70
C ASN A 196 -6.17 -11.32 -10.33
N SER A 197 -6.24 -10.05 -9.95
CA SER A 197 -5.08 -9.35 -9.39
C SER A 197 -5.02 -9.54 -7.87
N ASP A 198 -3.84 -9.32 -7.30
CA ASP A 198 -3.60 -9.25 -5.87
C ASP A 198 -4.54 -8.23 -5.18
N VAL A 199 -4.76 -7.06 -5.80
CA VAL A 199 -5.68 -6.03 -5.30
C VAL A 199 -7.11 -6.58 -5.19
N VAL A 200 -7.59 -7.28 -6.22
CA VAL A 200 -8.94 -7.87 -6.21
C VAL A 200 -9.03 -8.96 -5.15
N ALA A 201 -8.06 -9.86 -5.09
CA ALA A 201 -8.01 -10.91 -4.08
C ALA A 201 -7.98 -10.33 -2.65
N PHE A 202 -7.19 -9.27 -2.43
CA PHE A 202 -7.13 -8.64 -1.12
C PHE A 202 -8.46 -8.00 -0.70
N PHE A 203 -9.03 -7.14 -1.54
CA PHE A 203 -10.23 -6.37 -1.17
C PHE A 203 -11.52 -7.17 -1.18
N LEU A 204 -11.63 -8.23 -1.99
CA LEU A 204 -12.86 -9.02 -2.08
C LEU A 204 -12.84 -10.28 -1.22
N ASP A 205 -11.67 -10.88 -1.01
CA ASP A 205 -11.57 -12.17 -0.35
C ASP A 205 -10.88 -12.06 1.02
N VAL A 206 -9.74 -11.37 1.11
CA VAL A 206 -8.94 -11.30 2.34
C VAL A 206 -9.52 -10.30 3.33
N LEU A 207 -9.59 -9.03 2.97
CA LEU A 207 -10.01 -7.95 3.89
C LEU A 207 -11.37 -8.19 4.55
N PRO A 208 -12.42 -8.64 3.83
CA PRO A 208 -13.70 -8.94 4.45
C PRO A 208 -13.69 -10.17 5.38
N SER A 209 -12.70 -11.06 5.26
CA SER A 209 -12.56 -12.26 6.10
C SER A 209 -11.79 -12.01 7.39
N LEU A 210 -11.10 -10.87 7.51
CA LEU A 210 -10.30 -10.56 8.70
C LEU A 210 -11.19 -10.32 9.92
N PRO A 211 -10.78 -10.79 11.11
CA PRO A 211 -11.48 -10.46 12.35
C PRO A 211 -11.37 -8.98 12.68
N ALA A 212 -12.31 -8.46 13.48
CA ALA A 212 -12.23 -7.10 13.97
C ALA A 212 -10.96 -6.89 14.83
N GLY A 213 -10.32 -5.72 14.67
CA GLY A 213 -9.14 -5.35 15.45
C GLY A 213 -7.81 -5.67 14.78
N VAL A 214 -7.80 -6.09 13.51
CA VAL A 214 -6.56 -6.22 12.71
C VAL A 214 -6.18 -4.86 12.16
N LEU A 215 -4.90 -4.47 12.28
CA LEU A 215 -4.38 -3.26 11.66
C LEU A 215 -3.93 -3.55 10.23
N VAL A 216 -4.48 -2.83 9.26
CA VAL A 216 -4.18 -3.00 7.84
C VAL A 216 -3.61 -1.70 7.28
N GLY A 217 -2.43 -1.75 6.66
CA GLY A 217 -1.83 -0.67 5.89
C GLY A 217 -1.90 -0.98 4.39
N VAL A 218 -2.38 -0.03 3.60
CA VAL A 218 -2.37 -0.10 2.13
C VAL A 218 -1.47 1.01 1.62
N HIS A 219 -0.46 0.66 0.85
CA HIS A 219 0.53 1.61 0.32
C HIS A 219 0.04 2.29 -0.96
N ASP A 220 0.70 3.38 -1.36
CA ASP A 220 0.39 4.18 -2.55
C ASP A 220 -1.07 4.68 -2.61
N VAL A 221 -1.60 5.14 -1.47
CA VAL A 221 -2.96 5.69 -1.32
C VAL A 221 -2.90 7.18 -1.02
N TYR A 222 -3.51 7.96 -1.88
CA TYR A 222 -3.56 9.43 -1.83
C TYR A 222 -4.90 9.98 -1.32
N LEU A 223 -5.83 9.12 -0.92
CA LEU A 223 -7.17 9.53 -0.46
C LEU A 223 -7.10 10.61 0.63
N PRO A 224 -7.98 11.61 0.58
CA PRO A 224 -9.16 11.79 -0.32
C PRO A 224 -8.85 12.46 -1.67
N TYR A 225 -7.57 12.64 -2.00
CA TYR A 225 -7.09 13.18 -3.29
C TYR A 225 -7.00 12.09 -4.35
N ASP A 226 -6.91 12.50 -5.62
CA ASP A 226 -6.63 11.60 -6.71
C ASP A 226 -5.12 11.30 -6.82
N TYR A 227 -4.75 10.29 -7.60
CA TYR A 227 -3.37 10.00 -7.89
C TYR A 227 -2.67 11.18 -8.57
N PRO A 228 -1.42 11.53 -8.19
CA PRO A 228 -0.60 12.43 -8.98
C PRO A 228 -0.29 11.82 -10.35
N GLN A 229 0.08 12.67 -11.33
CA GLN A 229 0.17 12.27 -12.74
C GLN A 229 1.15 11.11 -12.98
N ASP A 230 2.29 11.12 -12.32
CA ASP A 230 3.31 10.08 -12.43
C ASP A 230 2.84 8.69 -11.95
N ILE A 231 1.98 8.66 -10.95
CA ILE A 231 1.32 7.43 -10.46
C ILE A 231 0.15 7.05 -11.38
N ALA A 232 -0.63 8.03 -11.83
CA ALA A 232 -1.72 7.81 -12.78
C ALA A 232 -1.20 7.24 -14.11
N ASP A 233 -0.03 7.64 -14.58
CA ASP A 233 0.63 7.12 -15.78
C ASP A 233 1.03 5.63 -15.64
N ARG A 234 1.14 5.12 -14.39
CA ARG A 234 1.31 3.70 -14.09
C ARG A 234 0.00 2.92 -14.09
N TYR A 235 -1.14 3.60 -14.26
CA TYR A 235 -2.48 3.01 -14.18
C TYR A 235 -2.79 2.37 -12.82
N TYR A 236 -2.29 2.93 -11.73
CA TYR A 236 -2.67 2.52 -10.38
C TYR A 236 -4.15 2.80 -10.16
N SER A 237 -4.83 1.90 -9.50
CA SER A 237 -6.29 1.98 -9.34
C SER A 237 -6.79 1.44 -8.00
N GLU A 238 -5.91 0.93 -7.16
CA GLU A 238 -6.20 0.31 -5.86
C GLU A 238 -6.97 1.25 -4.93
N GLN A 239 -6.55 2.52 -4.82
CA GLN A 239 -7.24 3.49 -3.95
C GLN A 239 -8.72 3.70 -4.30
N TYR A 240 -9.14 3.45 -5.56
CA TYR A 240 -10.55 3.61 -5.94
C TYR A 240 -11.42 2.49 -5.36
N VAL A 241 -10.87 1.26 -5.21
CA VAL A 241 -11.56 0.17 -4.51
C VAL A 241 -11.64 0.47 -3.03
N LEU A 242 -10.53 0.91 -2.42
CA LEU A 242 -10.53 1.35 -1.02
C LEU A 242 -11.53 2.49 -0.81
N ALA A 243 -11.57 3.48 -1.70
CA ALA A 243 -12.53 4.59 -1.62
C ALA A 243 -13.97 4.10 -1.68
N ALA A 244 -14.29 3.17 -2.59
CA ALA A 244 -15.63 2.57 -2.70
C ALA A 244 -15.99 1.77 -1.44
N TYR A 245 -15.04 1.02 -0.89
CA TYR A 245 -15.19 0.26 0.34
C TYR A 245 -15.52 1.18 1.54
N LEU A 246 -14.76 2.26 1.71
CA LEU A 246 -14.99 3.26 2.75
C LEU A 246 -16.35 3.97 2.60
N LEU A 247 -16.69 4.40 1.39
CA LEU A 247 -17.97 5.08 1.09
C LEU A 247 -19.17 4.14 1.23
N GLY A 248 -18.97 2.84 1.08
CA GLY A 248 -19.98 1.81 1.30
C GLY A 248 -20.30 1.54 2.77
N GLY A 249 -19.58 2.14 3.71
CA GLY A 249 -19.81 1.97 5.14
C GLY A 249 -19.21 0.67 5.67
N ALA A 250 -17.97 0.37 5.31
CA ALA A 250 -17.27 -0.89 5.60
C ALA A 250 -17.03 -1.20 7.09
N GLY A 251 -17.42 -0.33 8.01
CA GLY A 251 -17.27 -0.57 9.46
C GLY A 251 -15.82 -0.55 9.96
N VAL A 252 -14.88 -0.08 9.14
CA VAL A 252 -13.46 0.05 9.49
C VAL A 252 -13.14 1.42 10.06
N GLU A 253 -12.12 1.48 10.88
CA GLU A 253 -11.64 2.71 11.49
C GLU A 253 -10.36 3.19 10.81
N ILE A 254 -10.33 4.43 10.27
CA ILE A 254 -9.12 5.00 9.66
C ILE A 254 -8.15 5.40 10.79
N VAL A 255 -6.96 4.81 10.80
CA VAL A 255 -5.94 4.99 11.85
C VAL A 255 -4.93 6.07 11.50
N LEU A 256 -4.43 6.08 10.26
CA LEU A 256 -3.50 7.10 9.75
C LEU A 256 -3.54 7.13 8.21
N PRO A 257 -4.17 8.11 7.59
CA PRO A 257 -4.06 8.37 6.15
C PRO A 257 -2.87 9.29 5.90
N ALA A 258 -1.68 8.73 5.66
CA ALA A 258 -0.42 9.48 5.69
C ALA A 258 -0.40 10.65 4.70
N HIS A 259 -0.96 10.48 3.50
CA HIS A 259 -1.04 11.58 2.53
C HIS A 259 -1.96 12.72 2.99
N TYR A 260 -3.12 12.39 3.58
CA TYR A 260 -4.00 13.41 4.16
C TYR A 260 -3.31 14.18 5.30
N VAL A 261 -2.60 13.48 6.17
CA VAL A 261 -1.83 14.09 7.26
C VAL A 261 -0.78 15.05 6.70
N PHE A 262 -0.04 14.64 5.69
CA PHE A 262 0.95 15.50 5.02
C PHE A 262 0.33 16.77 4.43
N MET A 263 -0.84 16.65 3.80
CA MET A 263 -1.51 17.77 3.12
C MET A 263 -2.27 18.70 4.07
N ASN A 264 -2.83 18.19 5.17
CA ASN A 264 -3.83 18.93 5.97
C ASN A 264 -3.45 19.09 7.45
N MET A 265 -2.49 18.31 7.97
CA MET A 265 -2.09 18.33 9.37
C MET A 265 -0.59 18.69 9.52
N ARG A 266 -0.19 19.73 8.79
CA ARG A 266 1.22 20.11 8.66
C ARG A 266 1.87 20.46 9.99
N ALA A 267 1.17 21.15 10.87
CA ALA A 267 1.70 21.56 12.17
C ALA A 267 2.04 20.34 13.06
N GLU A 268 1.16 19.33 13.07
CA GLU A 268 1.37 18.10 13.82
C GLU A 268 2.53 17.27 13.23
N LEU A 269 2.62 17.22 11.91
CA LEU A 269 3.69 16.51 11.22
C LEU A 269 5.04 17.21 11.42
N ASP A 270 5.10 18.53 11.32
CA ASP A 270 6.32 19.30 11.58
C ASP A 270 6.77 19.16 13.04
N ALA A 271 5.83 19.10 14.00
CA ALA A 271 6.15 18.83 15.40
C ALA A 271 6.72 17.43 15.63
N LEU A 272 6.26 16.42 14.86
CA LEU A 272 6.85 15.08 14.88
C LEU A 272 8.31 15.14 14.39
N TRP A 273 8.55 15.71 13.22
CA TRP A 273 9.87 15.72 12.61
C TRP A 273 10.87 16.65 13.35
N ALA A 274 10.38 17.65 14.10
CA ALA A 274 11.22 18.48 14.95
C ALA A 274 11.79 17.74 16.17
N LYS A 275 11.35 16.52 16.47
CA LYS A 275 11.87 15.72 17.60
C LYS A 275 13.33 15.29 17.43
N SER A 276 13.84 15.27 16.20
CA SER A 276 15.27 15.03 15.94
C SER A 276 15.78 15.86 14.77
N PRO A 277 16.96 16.49 14.86
CA PRO A 277 17.56 17.20 13.74
C PRO A 277 17.89 16.29 12.55
N ARG A 278 18.05 14.98 12.76
CA ARG A 278 18.28 14.01 11.68
C ARG A 278 17.10 13.89 10.72
N PHE A 279 15.90 14.21 11.17
CA PHE A 279 14.71 14.18 10.31
C PHE A 279 14.65 15.34 9.31
N ALA A 280 15.51 16.36 9.42
CA ALA A 280 15.60 17.43 8.42
C ALA A 280 16.10 16.93 7.04
N GLU A 281 16.76 15.78 7.00
CA GLU A 281 17.35 15.21 5.78
C GLU A 281 16.48 14.17 5.08
N ILE A 282 15.28 13.88 5.61
CA ILE A 282 14.41 12.83 5.10
C ILE A 282 13.17 13.38 4.39
N GLU A 283 12.46 12.52 3.66
CA GLU A 283 11.16 12.85 3.08
C GLU A 283 10.07 12.81 4.15
N HIS A 284 9.36 13.91 4.37
CA HIS A 284 8.37 14.04 5.45
C HIS A 284 6.99 13.52 5.08
N HIS A 285 6.72 13.28 3.81
CA HIS A 285 5.42 12.80 3.35
C HIS A 285 5.24 11.30 3.60
N GLY A 286 4.03 10.83 3.35
CA GLY A 286 3.68 9.41 3.30
C GLY A 286 2.51 9.18 2.36
N VAL A 287 2.33 7.94 1.97
CA VAL A 287 1.26 7.45 1.09
C VAL A 287 0.66 6.13 1.61
N ALA A 288 1.05 5.69 2.80
CA ALA A 288 0.40 4.57 3.46
C ALA A 288 -0.95 5.00 4.07
N PHE A 289 -1.96 4.16 3.90
CA PHE A 289 -3.30 4.35 4.47
C PHE A 289 -3.58 3.24 5.48
N TRP A 290 -3.51 3.58 6.75
CA TRP A 290 -3.74 2.64 7.85
C TRP A 290 -5.20 2.64 8.27
N LEU A 291 -5.79 1.46 8.36
CA LEU A 291 -7.14 1.23 8.87
C LEU A 291 -7.14 0.05 9.85
N GLN A 292 -8.15 0.00 10.70
CA GLN A 292 -8.40 -1.13 11.60
C GLN A 292 -9.76 -1.74 11.26
N THR A 293 -9.81 -3.06 11.10
CA THR A 293 -11.03 -3.83 10.84
C THR A 293 -11.92 -3.91 12.06
#